data_5350fde143003b36842d9f2f213e1ab1
#
_entry.id   5350fde143003b36842d9f2f213e1ab1
#
_cell.length_a   1.000
_cell.length_b   1.000
_cell.length_c   1.000
_cell.angle_alpha   90.00
_cell.angle_beta   90.00
_cell.angle_gamma   90.00
#
_symmetry.space_group_name_H-M   'P 1'
#
loop_
_entity.id
_entity.type
_entity.pdbx_description
1 polymer ?
#
loop_
_entity_poly.entity_id
_entity_poly.type
_entity_poly.pdbx_seq_one_letter_code
_entity_poly.pdbx_strand_id
1 'polypeptide(L)'
;MRSLLVRQAGQVLIRQQPTWRYPTLSLGAALFGLIINIGVLNLFGAMVQRSNSLKAAGGDPKVQQVRERRMMLSLLRGFALAPLVSPLGISLAVILSSMPSLRWSTVAPVAFPTAALVFVIGWALDWLTRPRHLNAPRPQPAALTPLLSFAALAGAITVLVFAISYLGGVRLPVAVLIACPLSAFTWLALQRRRLGGGTGVRRAAALMYRHSRLIFGANRNEVAVLGGSAFIGSLIIPLVDRAALASALLD
;
A
#
# COMPACT_ATOMS: atom_id res chain seq x y z
N MET A 1 12.89 12.37 -5.53
CA MET A 1 13.77 11.17 -5.70
C MET A 1 12.96 9.95 -5.31
N ARG A 2 12.70 9.03 -6.24
CA ARG A 2 12.07 7.74 -5.89
C ARG A 2 13.12 6.91 -5.15
N SER A 3 12.81 6.38 -3.98
CA SER A 3 13.72 5.50 -3.23
C SER A 3 14.18 4.34 -4.14
N LEU A 4 15.49 4.10 -4.19
CA LEU A 4 16.08 3.03 -4.99
C LEU A 4 15.53 1.67 -4.56
N LEU A 5 15.32 1.47 -3.25
CA LEU A 5 14.73 0.27 -2.67
C LEU A 5 13.31 0.02 -3.19
N VAL A 6 12.44 1.05 -3.16
CA VAL A 6 11.05 0.97 -3.65
C VAL A 6 11.02 0.60 -5.12
N ARG A 7 11.91 1.19 -5.94
CA ARG A 7 11.99 0.88 -7.37
C ARG A 7 12.49 -0.53 -7.62
N GLN A 8 13.52 -0.97 -6.92
CA GLN A 8 14.08 -2.32 -7.05
C GLN A 8 13.08 -3.39 -6.58
N ALA A 9 12.47 -3.22 -5.42
CA ALA A 9 11.45 -4.13 -4.91
C ALA A 9 10.24 -4.20 -5.87
N GLY A 10 9.79 -3.07 -6.41
CA GLY A 10 8.73 -3.04 -7.42
C GLY A 10 9.09 -3.76 -8.72
N GLN A 11 10.35 -3.67 -9.18
CA GLN A 11 10.80 -4.42 -10.35
C GLN A 11 10.77 -5.93 -10.12
N VAL A 12 11.10 -6.39 -8.91
CA VAL A 12 11.00 -7.82 -8.54
C VAL A 12 9.56 -8.30 -8.70
N LEU A 13 8.59 -7.53 -8.23
CA LEU A 13 7.16 -7.88 -8.30
C LEU A 13 6.66 -8.01 -9.76
N ILE A 14 7.13 -7.13 -10.64
CA ILE A 14 6.67 -7.08 -12.03
C ILE A 14 7.31 -8.17 -12.89
N ARG A 15 8.55 -8.56 -12.60
CA ARG A 15 9.34 -9.57 -13.36
C ARG A 15 9.05 -11.00 -12.92
N GLN A 16 7.83 -11.31 -12.47
CA GLN A 16 7.47 -12.66 -12.04
C GLN A 16 6.97 -13.54 -13.20
N GLN A 17 7.16 -14.84 -13.03
CA GLN A 17 6.60 -15.85 -13.95
C GLN A 17 5.07 -15.77 -13.98
N PRO A 18 4.43 -16.14 -15.10
CA PRO A 18 2.97 -16.03 -15.24
C PRO A 18 2.17 -16.71 -14.14
N THR A 19 2.66 -17.82 -13.60
CA THR A 19 1.99 -18.58 -12.52
C THR A 19 2.03 -17.87 -11.17
N TRP A 20 3.17 -17.25 -10.84
CA TRP A 20 3.39 -16.54 -9.57
C TRP A 20 3.05 -15.05 -9.65
N ARG A 21 2.65 -14.57 -10.81
CA ARG A 21 2.40 -13.15 -11.05
C ARG A 21 1.28 -12.61 -10.18
N TYR A 22 0.14 -13.30 -10.11
CA TYR A 22 -0.98 -12.86 -9.28
C TYR A 22 -0.59 -12.80 -7.80
N PRO A 23 -0.16 -13.90 -7.14
CA PRO A 23 0.13 -13.84 -5.71
C PRO A 23 1.24 -12.82 -5.39
N THR A 24 2.28 -12.75 -6.20
CA THR A 24 3.40 -11.83 -5.94
C THR A 24 3.00 -10.36 -6.11
N LEU A 25 2.24 -10.02 -7.17
CA LEU A 25 1.76 -8.65 -7.39
C LEU A 25 0.73 -8.25 -6.35
N SER A 26 -0.20 -9.14 -6.00
CA SER A 26 -1.25 -8.84 -5.03
C SER A 26 -0.69 -8.68 -3.62
N LEU A 27 0.13 -9.63 -3.15
CA LEU A 27 0.78 -9.51 -1.83
C LEU A 27 1.77 -8.34 -1.79
N GLY A 28 2.49 -8.12 -2.89
CA GLY A 28 3.36 -6.96 -3.02
C GLY A 28 2.58 -5.65 -2.96
N ALA A 29 1.47 -5.53 -3.69
CA ALA A 29 0.63 -4.33 -3.66
C ALA A 29 0.01 -4.11 -2.27
N ALA A 30 -0.42 -5.16 -1.57
CA ALA A 30 -0.86 -5.08 -0.19
C ALA A 30 0.27 -4.57 0.72
N LEU A 31 1.46 -5.18 0.66
CA LEU A 31 2.63 -4.80 1.44
C LEU A 31 3.05 -3.34 1.21
N PHE A 32 3.10 -2.91 -0.04
CA PHE A 32 3.42 -1.51 -0.37
C PHE A 32 2.28 -0.56 0.01
N GLY A 33 1.02 -1.04 -0.07
CA GLY A 33 -0.17 -0.32 0.37
C GLY A 33 -0.16 0.02 1.85
N LEU A 34 0.49 -0.80 2.69
CA LEU A 34 0.68 -0.53 4.12
C LEU A 34 1.39 0.82 4.38
N ILE A 35 2.36 1.16 3.54
CA ILE A 35 3.21 2.35 3.75
C ILE A 35 2.82 3.49 2.81
N ILE A 36 2.60 3.20 1.51
CA ILE A 36 2.45 4.19 0.45
C ILE A 36 0.96 4.51 0.21
N ASN A 37 0.06 3.67 0.73
CA ASN A 37 -1.39 3.79 0.54
C ASN A 37 -1.76 3.91 -0.95
N ILE A 38 -2.66 4.82 -1.34
CA ILE A 38 -3.12 5.02 -2.72
C ILE A 38 -1.97 5.25 -3.71
N GLY A 39 -0.88 5.86 -3.27
CA GLY A 39 0.32 6.08 -4.07
C GLY A 39 0.94 4.81 -4.67
N VAL A 40 0.61 3.63 -4.12
CA VAL A 40 1.06 2.34 -4.67
C VAL A 40 0.49 2.08 -6.06
N LEU A 41 -0.76 2.44 -6.31
CA LEU A 41 -1.42 2.24 -7.61
C LEU A 41 -0.76 3.08 -8.70
N ASN A 42 -0.47 4.35 -8.41
CA ASN A 42 0.24 5.24 -9.33
C ASN A 42 1.66 4.75 -9.61
N LEU A 43 2.37 4.29 -8.55
CA LEU A 43 3.73 3.80 -8.68
C LEU A 43 3.80 2.53 -9.53
N PHE A 44 3.03 1.50 -9.17
CA PHE A 44 3.07 0.22 -9.87
C PHE A 44 2.35 0.27 -11.22
N GLY A 45 1.28 1.04 -11.36
CA GLY A 45 0.62 1.27 -12.62
C GLY A 45 1.61 1.78 -13.68
N ALA A 46 2.35 2.84 -13.34
CA ALA A 46 3.39 3.37 -14.23
C ALA A 46 4.53 2.37 -14.49
N MET A 47 4.88 1.54 -13.52
CA MET A 47 5.91 0.50 -13.69
C MET A 47 5.43 -0.64 -14.58
N VAL A 48 4.18 -1.09 -14.43
CA VAL A 48 3.55 -2.11 -15.28
C VAL A 48 3.51 -1.63 -16.72
N GLN A 49 3.01 -0.43 -16.98
CA GLN A 49 2.96 0.14 -18.32
C GLN A 49 4.35 0.19 -18.99
N ARG A 50 5.36 0.67 -18.27
CA ARG A 50 6.75 0.74 -18.79
C ARG A 50 7.38 -0.64 -19.03
N SER A 51 7.04 -1.64 -18.23
CA SER A 51 7.58 -3.00 -18.37
C SER A 51 6.85 -3.83 -19.40
N ASN A 52 5.64 -3.43 -19.79
CA ASN A 52 4.76 -4.12 -20.70
C ASN A 52 4.84 -3.55 -22.12
N SER A 53 6.07 -3.44 -22.65
CA SER A 53 6.31 -3.04 -24.05
C SER A 53 5.89 -4.13 -25.04
N LEU A 54 5.63 -3.75 -26.28
CA LEU A 54 5.31 -4.68 -27.37
C LEU A 54 6.44 -5.72 -27.56
N LYS A 55 7.71 -5.30 -27.41
CA LYS A 55 8.86 -6.20 -27.43
C LYS A 55 8.80 -7.23 -26.29
N ALA A 56 8.39 -6.82 -25.08
CA ALA A 56 8.24 -7.72 -23.93
C ALA A 56 7.05 -8.68 -24.09
N ALA A 57 6.12 -8.37 -24.97
CA ALA A 57 4.97 -9.21 -25.34
C ALA A 57 5.25 -10.12 -26.54
N GLY A 58 6.50 -10.14 -27.04
CA GLY A 58 6.87 -10.94 -28.23
C GLY A 58 6.37 -10.37 -29.55
N GLY A 59 6.02 -9.08 -29.61
CA GLY A 59 5.47 -8.41 -30.80
C GLY A 59 3.95 -8.50 -30.97
N ASP A 60 3.25 -9.23 -30.09
CA ASP A 60 1.79 -9.39 -30.18
C ASP A 60 1.08 -8.37 -29.30
N PRO A 61 0.27 -7.44 -29.87
CA PRO A 61 -0.48 -6.46 -29.10
C PRO A 61 -1.60 -7.07 -28.24
N LYS A 62 -2.19 -8.21 -28.63
CA LYS A 62 -3.17 -8.93 -27.81
C LYS A 62 -2.54 -9.47 -26.53
N VAL A 63 -1.35 -10.07 -26.65
CA VAL A 63 -0.56 -10.53 -25.49
C VAL A 63 -0.22 -9.37 -24.58
N GLN A 64 0.18 -8.21 -25.12
CA GLN A 64 0.48 -7.00 -24.36
C GLN A 64 -0.75 -6.55 -23.56
N GLN A 65 -1.90 -6.40 -24.19
CA GLN A 65 -3.13 -5.94 -23.56
C GLN A 65 -3.62 -6.88 -22.45
N VAL A 66 -3.67 -8.19 -22.75
CA VAL A 66 -4.09 -9.21 -21.74
C VAL A 66 -3.15 -9.22 -20.54
N ARG A 67 -1.84 -9.12 -20.79
CA ARG A 67 -0.83 -9.06 -19.72
C ARG A 67 -1.00 -7.82 -18.85
N GLU A 68 -1.20 -6.65 -19.45
CA GLU A 68 -1.41 -5.40 -18.74
C GLU A 68 -2.66 -5.47 -17.85
N ARG A 69 -3.80 -5.87 -18.43
CA ARG A 69 -5.05 -6.02 -17.71
C ARG A 69 -4.90 -6.93 -16.49
N ARG A 70 -4.27 -8.10 -16.64
CA ARG A 70 -4.09 -9.06 -15.54
C ARG A 70 -3.17 -8.51 -14.45
N MET A 71 -2.09 -7.81 -14.84
CA MET A 71 -1.18 -7.19 -13.86
C MET A 71 -1.87 -6.07 -13.09
N MET A 72 -2.65 -5.22 -13.79
CA MET A 72 -3.42 -4.15 -13.14
C MET A 72 -4.50 -4.70 -12.20
N LEU A 73 -5.24 -5.74 -12.62
CA LEU A 73 -6.22 -6.38 -11.75
C LEU A 73 -5.58 -7.01 -10.51
N SER A 74 -4.40 -7.64 -10.66
CA SER A 74 -3.67 -8.19 -9.51
C SER A 74 -3.22 -7.09 -8.54
N LEU A 75 -2.77 -5.96 -9.05
CA LEU A 75 -2.40 -4.79 -8.23
C LEU A 75 -3.60 -4.19 -7.50
N LEU A 76 -4.73 -4.01 -8.19
CA LEU A 76 -5.96 -3.46 -7.60
C LEU A 76 -6.51 -4.37 -6.50
N ARG A 77 -6.59 -5.68 -6.76
CA ARG A 77 -7.02 -6.66 -5.77
C ARG A 77 -6.08 -6.70 -4.57
N GLY A 78 -4.78 -6.68 -4.80
CA GLY A 78 -3.79 -6.62 -3.73
C GLY A 78 -3.89 -5.34 -2.90
N PHE A 79 -4.05 -4.20 -3.55
CA PHE A 79 -4.26 -2.92 -2.86
C PHE A 79 -5.54 -2.95 -2.00
N ALA A 80 -6.62 -3.55 -2.50
CA ALA A 80 -7.87 -3.71 -1.76
C ALA A 80 -7.72 -4.57 -0.48
N LEU A 81 -6.70 -5.42 -0.39
CA LEU A 81 -6.39 -6.18 0.84
C LEU A 81 -5.68 -5.32 1.89
N ALA A 82 -4.97 -4.27 1.49
CA ALA A 82 -4.20 -3.45 2.42
C ALA A 82 -5.04 -2.86 3.58
N PRO A 83 -6.25 -2.29 3.37
CA PRO A 83 -7.09 -1.81 4.46
C PRO A 83 -7.52 -2.90 5.45
N LEU A 84 -7.67 -4.14 5.00
CA LEU A 84 -8.09 -5.26 5.85
C LEU A 84 -6.96 -5.76 6.75
N VAL A 85 -5.72 -5.74 6.27
CA VAL A 85 -4.57 -6.30 7.00
C VAL A 85 -3.66 -5.24 7.62
N SER A 86 -3.93 -3.95 7.37
CA SER A 86 -3.07 -2.85 7.79
C SER A 86 -3.59 -2.12 9.01
N PRO A 87 -2.91 -2.20 10.16
CA PRO A 87 -3.17 -1.30 11.28
C PRO A 87 -2.76 0.15 10.99
N LEU A 88 -2.00 0.39 9.91
CA LEU A 88 -1.51 1.71 9.51
C LEU A 88 -2.46 2.42 8.52
N GLY A 89 -3.49 1.72 8.05
CA GLY A 89 -4.42 2.21 7.03
C GLY A 89 -5.33 3.33 7.56
N ILE A 90 -5.57 4.34 6.73
CA ILE A 90 -6.50 5.44 7.03
C ILE A 90 -7.90 4.88 7.33
N SER A 91 -8.35 3.87 6.59
CA SER A 91 -9.67 3.25 6.77
C SER A 91 -9.85 2.69 8.18
N LEU A 92 -8.85 1.97 8.70
CA LEU A 92 -8.89 1.46 10.06
C LEU A 92 -8.82 2.59 11.09
N ALA A 93 -7.99 3.60 10.83
CA ALA A 93 -7.89 4.77 11.71
C ALA A 93 -9.24 5.47 11.87
N VAL A 94 -10.00 5.63 10.77
CA VAL A 94 -11.36 6.20 10.79
C VAL A 94 -12.31 5.31 11.57
N ILE A 95 -12.33 4.00 11.34
CA ILE A 95 -13.19 3.05 12.07
C ILE A 95 -12.90 3.10 13.56
N LEU A 96 -11.64 3.02 13.99
CA LEU A 96 -11.27 3.05 15.40
C LEU A 96 -11.50 4.41 16.05
N SER A 97 -11.51 5.50 15.30
CA SER A 97 -11.87 6.82 15.84
C SER A 97 -13.37 6.99 16.00
N SER A 98 -14.15 6.43 15.08
CA SER A 98 -15.65 6.49 15.13
C SER A 98 -16.25 5.51 16.14
N MET A 99 -15.55 4.41 16.45
CA MET A 99 -15.96 3.38 17.40
C MET A 99 -14.91 3.21 18.51
N PRO A 100 -14.90 4.05 19.56
CA PRO A 100 -13.86 4.04 20.60
C PRO A 100 -13.74 2.74 21.39
N SER A 101 -14.79 1.93 21.45
CA SER A 101 -14.83 0.60 22.08
C SER A 101 -14.10 -0.46 21.25
N LEU A 102 -13.90 -0.24 19.94
CA LEU A 102 -13.29 -1.20 19.04
C LEU A 102 -11.76 -1.12 19.14
N ARG A 103 -11.11 -2.28 19.23
CA ARG A 103 -9.65 -2.40 19.24
C ARG A 103 -9.18 -3.20 18.05
N TRP A 104 -7.95 -2.94 17.60
CA TRP A 104 -7.34 -3.73 16.53
C TRP A 104 -7.35 -5.23 16.83
N SER A 105 -7.09 -5.62 18.08
CA SER A 105 -7.12 -7.02 18.51
C SER A 105 -8.47 -7.70 18.30
N THR A 106 -9.57 -6.94 18.33
CA THR A 106 -10.93 -7.45 18.06
C THR A 106 -11.20 -7.55 16.56
N VAL A 107 -10.66 -6.63 15.76
CA VAL A 107 -10.88 -6.58 14.31
C VAL A 107 -10.02 -7.58 13.56
N ALA A 108 -8.77 -7.75 13.97
CA ALA A 108 -7.77 -8.57 13.28
C ALA A 108 -8.20 -10.03 13.07
N PRO A 109 -8.80 -10.75 14.04
CA PRO A 109 -9.23 -12.13 13.86
C PRO A 109 -10.28 -12.34 12.76
N VAL A 110 -11.04 -11.30 12.42
CA VAL A 110 -12.02 -11.32 11.33
C VAL A 110 -11.40 -10.80 10.04
N ALA A 111 -10.62 -9.73 10.12
CA ALA A 111 -10.04 -9.07 8.97
C ALA A 111 -9.01 -9.95 8.23
N PHE A 112 -8.13 -10.69 8.94
CA PHE A 112 -7.14 -11.54 8.30
C PHE A 112 -7.75 -12.75 7.56
N PRO A 113 -8.69 -13.53 8.11
CA PRO A 113 -9.36 -14.59 7.37
C PRO A 113 -10.15 -14.06 6.17
N THR A 114 -10.82 -12.91 6.32
CA THR A 114 -11.54 -12.25 5.22
C THR A 114 -10.55 -11.85 4.10
N ALA A 115 -9.42 -11.25 4.43
CA ALA A 115 -8.39 -10.90 3.45
C ALA A 115 -7.82 -12.15 2.76
N ALA A 116 -7.56 -13.22 3.52
CA ALA A 116 -7.09 -14.49 2.96
C ALA A 116 -8.12 -15.10 2.00
N LEU A 117 -9.40 -15.11 2.36
CA LEU A 117 -10.48 -15.58 1.50
C LEU A 117 -10.57 -14.77 0.21
N VAL A 118 -10.58 -13.44 0.29
CA VAL A 118 -10.61 -12.55 -0.88
C VAL A 118 -9.38 -12.76 -1.77
N PHE A 119 -8.20 -12.95 -1.16
CA PHE A 119 -6.97 -13.25 -1.89
C PHE A 119 -7.08 -14.58 -2.65
N VAL A 120 -7.54 -15.65 -2.00
CA VAL A 120 -7.70 -16.99 -2.61
C VAL A 120 -8.72 -16.97 -3.74
N ILE A 121 -9.88 -16.33 -3.53
CA ILE A 121 -10.90 -16.16 -4.58
C ILE A 121 -10.29 -15.39 -5.77
N GLY A 122 -9.59 -14.31 -5.51
CA GLY A 122 -8.93 -13.53 -6.56
C GLY A 122 -7.87 -14.32 -7.33
N TRP A 123 -7.13 -15.19 -6.65
CA TRP A 123 -6.14 -16.09 -7.26
C TRP A 123 -6.82 -17.18 -8.11
N ALA A 124 -7.87 -17.80 -7.58
CA ALA A 124 -8.66 -18.78 -8.33
C ALA A 124 -9.25 -18.16 -9.60
N LEU A 125 -9.83 -16.97 -9.52
CA LEU A 125 -10.35 -16.24 -10.68
C LEU A 125 -9.26 -15.91 -11.70
N ASP A 126 -8.07 -15.49 -11.26
CA ASP A 126 -6.94 -15.25 -12.17
C ASP A 126 -6.47 -16.55 -12.85
N TRP A 127 -6.47 -17.65 -12.12
CA TRP A 127 -6.12 -18.96 -12.67
C TRP A 127 -7.14 -19.47 -13.68
N LEU A 128 -8.45 -19.38 -13.37
CA LEU A 128 -9.54 -19.78 -14.25
C LEU A 128 -9.62 -18.95 -15.55
N THR A 129 -9.35 -17.65 -15.45
CA THR A 129 -9.38 -16.72 -16.58
C THR A 129 -8.06 -16.65 -17.36
N ARG A 130 -7.10 -17.50 -17.03
CA ARG A 130 -5.78 -17.51 -17.67
C ARG A 130 -5.87 -18.00 -19.11
N PRO A 131 -5.49 -17.20 -20.11
CA PRO A 131 -5.47 -17.66 -21.50
C PRO A 131 -4.37 -18.70 -21.70
N ARG A 132 -4.77 -19.88 -22.16
CA ARG A 132 -3.89 -21.06 -22.33
C ARG A 132 -3.04 -21.01 -23.62
N HIS A 133 -3.45 -20.18 -24.57
CA HIS A 133 -2.88 -20.18 -25.95
C HIS A 133 -1.91 -19.03 -26.21
N LEU A 134 -1.59 -18.18 -25.20
CA LEU A 134 -0.67 -17.07 -25.39
C LEU A 134 0.75 -17.46 -25.00
N ASN A 135 1.63 -17.59 -25.99
CA ASN A 135 3.05 -17.81 -25.80
C ASN A 135 3.77 -16.49 -25.45
N ALA A 136 3.70 -16.11 -24.18
CA ALA A 136 4.42 -14.93 -23.70
C ALA A 136 5.85 -15.30 -23.29
N PRO A 137 6.87 -14.49 -23.66
CA PRO A 137 8.24 -14.69 -23.21
C PRO A 137 8.31 -14.77 -21.67
N ARG A 138 9.03 -15.76 -21.15
CA ARG A 138 9.22 -15.90 -19.70
C ARG A 138 10.25 -14.89 -19.21
N PRO A 139 9.92 -13.99 -18.29
CA PRO A 139 10.88 -13.08 -17.72
C PRO A 139 11.91 -13.84 -16.88
N GLN A 140 13.14 -13.34 -16.85
CA GLN A 140 14.15 -13.87 -15.93
C GLN A 140 13.76 -13.55 -14.48
N PRO A 141 13.88 -14.52 -13.56
CA PRO A 141 13.59 -14.30 -12.15
C PRO A 141 14.53 -13.22 -11.59
N ALA A 142 13.94 -12.26 -10.87
CA ALA A 142 14.70 -11.22 -10.18
C ALA A 142 15.01 -11.65 -8.74
N ALA A 143 16.15 -11.22 -8.20
CA ALA A 143 16.53 -11.48 -6.81
C ALA A 143 15.45 -10.90 -5.84
N LEU A 144 15.04 -11.70 -4.85
CA LEU A 144 14.01 -11.32 -3.88
C LEU A 144 14.52 -10.36 -2.78
N THR A 145 15.84 -10.19 -2.67
CA THR A 145 16.48 -9.36 -1.63
C THR A 145 15.89 -7.96 -1.48
N PRO A 146 15.62 -7.18 -2.56
CA PRO A 146 15.01 -5.85 -2.40
C PRO A 146 13.59 -5.90 -1.83
N LEU A 147 12.82 -6.94 -2.17
CA LEU A 147 11.47 -7.14 -1.65
C LEU A 147 11.50 -7.48 -0.17
N LEU A 148 12.40 -8.38 0.26
CA LEU A 148 12.60 -8.73 1.67
C LEU A 148 13.06 -7.51 2.48
N SER A 149 13.98 -6.71 1.95
CA SER A 149 14.42 -5.47 2.60
C SER A 149 13.29 -4.46 2.76
N PHE A 150 12.39 -4.38 1.78
CA PHE A 150 11.21 -3.52 1.88
C PHE A 150 10.19 -4.09 2.89
N ALA A 151 9.99 -5.41 2.91
CA ALA A 151 9.13 -6.07 3.90
C ALA A 151 9.65 -5.89 5.33
N ALA A 152 10.96 -6.00 5.52
CA ALA A 152 11.60 -5.75 6.81
C ALA A 152 11.41 -4.28 7.27
N LEU A 153 11.53 -3.32 6.35
CA LEU A 153 11.25 -1.91 6.63
C LEU A 153 9.78 -1.71 7.04
N ALA A 154 8.84 -2.30 6.29
CA ALA A 154 7.42 -2.23 6.60
C ALA A 154 7.11 -2.82 7.98
N GLY A 155 7.69 -3.99 8.28
CA GLY A 155 7.59 -4.64 9.59
C GLY A 155 8.15 -3.77 10.72
N ALA A 156 9.32 -3.18 10.52
CA ALA A 156 9.93 -2.28 11.51
C ALA A 156 9.06 -1.06 11.81
N ILE A 157 8.44 -0.45 10.77
CA ILE A 157 7.50 0.67 10.96
C ILE A 157 6.27 0.20 11.74
N THR A 158 5.72 -0.95 11.41
CA THR A 158 4.56 -1.52 12.10
C THR A 158 4.87 -1.78 13.59
N VAL A 159 6.02 -2.40 13.89
CA VAL A 159 6.47 -2.63 15.26
C VAL A 159 6.64 -1.30 16.01
N LEU A 160 7.24 -0.31 15.37
CA LEU A 160 7.40 1.04 15.97
C LEU A 160 6.04 1.67 16.30
N VAL A 161 5.05 1.55 15.42
CA VAL A 161 3.69 2.06 15.66
C VAL A 161 3.06 1.39 16.89
N PHE A 162 3.14 0.05 16.98
CA PHE A 162 2.61 -0.66 18.14
C PHE A 162 3.38 -0.33 19.42
N ALA A 163 4.70 -0.17 19.34
CA ALA A 163 5.51 0.24 20.49
C ALA A 163 5.10 1.63 20.99
N ILE A 164 4.94 2.61 20.10
CA ILE A 164 4.49 3.96 20.47
C ILE A 164 3.07 3.91 21.06
N SER A 165 2.17 3.13 20.46
CA SER A 165 0.79 3.00 20.95
C SER A 165 0.75 2.36 22.33
N TYR A 166 1.50 1.27 22.54
CA TYR A 166 1.48 0.52 23.80
C TYR A 166 2.23 1.25 24.92
N LEU A 167 3.48 1.69 24.65
CA LEU A 167 4.32 2.35 25.66
C LEU A 167 3.87 3.79 25.95
N GLY A 168 3.38 4.50 24.93
CA GLY A 168 2.90 5.87 25.07
C GLY A 168 1.45 6.00 25.51
N GLY A 169 0.70 4.89 25.62
CA GLY A 169 -0.73 4.90 25.97
C GLY A 169 -1.60 5.67 24.96
N VAL A 170 -1.09 5.91 23.74
CA VAL A 170 -1.80 6.68 22.70
C VAL A 170 -2.59 5.77 21.77
N ARG A 171 -3.69 6.29 21.21
CA ARG A 171 -4.49 5.56 20.24
C ARG A 171 -3.68 5.25 18.99
N LEU A 172 -3.94 4.09 18.38
CA LEU A 172 -3.21 3.60 17.20
C LEU A 172 -3.10 4.64 16.07
N PRO A 173 -4.15 5.39 15.68
CA PRO A 173 -4.05 6.45 14.66
C PRO A 173 -3.02 7.54 15.00
N VAL A 174 -2.94 7.94 16.28
CA VAL A 174 -1.97 8.94 16.75
C VAL A 174 -0.55 8.38 16.66
N ALA A 175 -0.36 7.11 17.07
CA ALA A 175 0.93 6.43 16.95
C ALA A 175 1.42 6.37 15.50
N VAL A 176 0.53 6.12 14.53
CA VAL A 176 0.83 6.14 13.09
C VAL A 176 1.30 7.52 12.64
N LEU A 177 0.60 8.59 13.04
CA LEU A 177 0.96 9.97 12.70
C LEU A 177 2.34 10.37 13.21
N ILE A 178 2.79 9.80 14.32
CA ILE A 178 4.13 10.03 14.89
C ILE A 178 5.17 9.12 14.21
N ALA A 179 4.88 7.82 14.10
CA ALA A 179 5.83 6.83 13.63
C ALA A 179 6.20 6.99 12.16
N CYS A 180 5.24 7.32 11.28
CA CYS A 180 5.51 7.42 9.85
C CYS A 180 6.49 8.56 9.51
N PRO A 181 6.31 9.81 9.96
CA PRO A 181 7.28 10.87 9.73
C PRO A 181 8.65 10.59 10.38
N LEU A 182 8.66 10.02 11.60
CA LEU A 182 9.88 9.65 12.31
C LEU A 182 10.68 8.59 11.55
N SER A 183 10.00 7.55 11.06
CA SER A 183 10.61 6.49 10.26
C SER A 183 11.17 7.03 8.94
N ALA A 184 10.41 7.89 8.25
CA ALA A 184 10.85 8.54 7.01
C ALA A 184 12.09 9.41 7.25
N PHE A 185 12.11 10.19 8.33
CA PHE A 185 13.24 11.03 8.70
C PHE A 185 14.47 10.19 9.04
N THR A 186 14.31 9.16 9.88
CA THR A 186 15.38 8.24 10.27
C THR A 186 15.99 7.54 9.06
N TRP A 187 15.13 7.03 8.16
CA TRP A 187 15.55 6.39 6.92
C TRP A 187 16.38 7.34 6.04
N LEU A 188 15.91 8.58 5.84
CA LEU A 188 16.62 9.58 5.06
C LEU A 188 17.96 9.95 5.71
N ALA A 189 18.00 10.08 7.03
CA ALA A 189 19.22 10.40 7.77
C ALA A 189 20.26 9.27 7.65
N LEU A 190 19.83 8.00 7.80
CA LEU A 190 20.68 6.82 7.65
C LEU A 190 21.21 6.66 6.22
N GLN A 191 20.36 6.84 5.23
CA GLN A 191 20.75 6.77 3.83
C GLN A 191 21.80 7.83 3.47
N ARG A 192 21.68 9.02 4.05
CA ARG A 192 22.64 10.11 3.82
C ARG A 192 23.96 9.92 4.56
N ARG A 193 23.95 9.32 5.74
CA ARG A 193 25.18 8.94 6.46
C ARG A 193 26.03 7.95 5.63
N ARG A 194 25.40 6.98 4.99
CA ARG A 194 26.09 6.01 4.12
C ARG A 194 26.73 6.63 2.87
N LEU A 195 26.26 7.81 2.44
CA LEU A 195 26.76 8.53 1.28
C LEU A 195 27.86 9.58 1.62
N GLY A 196 28.45 9.52 2.84
CA GLY A 196 29.67 10.26 3.14
C GLY A 196 29.49 11.74 3.55
N GLY A 197 28.52 12.06 4.38
CA GLY A 197 28.35 13.44 4.84
C GLY A 197 27.94 13.59 6.30
N GLY A 198 28.82 14.14 7.15
CA GLY A 198 28.57 14.42 8.58
C GLY A 198 27.38 15.35 8.92
N THR A 199 26.65 15.83 7.94
CA THR A 199 25.46 16.71 8.05
C THR A 199 24.16 16.02 7.64
N GLY A 200 24.09 14.69 7.79
CA GLY A 200 22.95 13.87 7.31
C GLY A 200 21.59 14.32 7.84
N VAL A 201 21.50 14.68 9.12
CA VAL A 201 20.26 15.14 9.77
C VAL A 201 19.80 16.49 9.21
N ARG A 202 20.70 17.48 9.12
CA ARG A 202 20.36 18.82 8.61
C ARG A 202 19.93 18.79 7.13
N ARG A 203 20.59 17.94 6.32
CA ARG A 203 20.21 17.74 4.91
C ARG A 203 18.91 16.94 4.77
N ALA A 204 18.63 15.97 5.66
CA ALA A 204 17.37 15.26 5.68
C ALA A 204 16.21 16.20 6.03
N ALA A 205 16.36 17.05 7.04
CA ALA A 205 15.38 18.06 7.42
C ALA A 205 15.11 19.06 6.28
N ALA A 206 16.15 19.58 5.65
CA ALA A 206 16.03 20.51 4.52
C ALA A 206 15.34 19.85 3.31
N LEU A 207 15.61 18.55 3.05
CA LEU A 207 14.93 17.80 2.01
C LEU A 207 13.46 17.56 2.34
N MET A 208 13.12 17.19 3.57
CA MET A 208 11.71 17.04 3.99
C MET A 208 10.96 18.35 3.84
N TYR A 209 11.52 19.47 4.29
CA TYR A 209 10.92 20.80 4.13
C TYR A 209 10.73 21.18 2.66
N ARG A 210 11.74 20.98 1.83
CA ARG A 210 11.66 21.28 0.39
C ARG A 210 10.66 20.39 -0.36
N HIS A 211 10.57 19.09 0.02
CA HIS A 211 9.66 18.16 -0.62
C HIS A 211 8.26 18.22 -0.06
N SER A 212 8.03 18.71 1.16
CA SER A 212 6.68 18.86 1.72
C SER A 212 5.80 19.73 0.81
N ARG A 213 6.32 20.85 0.31
CA ARG A 213 5.60 21.70 -0.66
C ARG A 213 5.25 20.97 -1.96
N LEU A 214 6.15 20.13 -2.49
CA LEU A 214 5.93 19.34 -3.70
C LEU A 214 4.95 18.19 -3.46
N ILE A 215 4.99 17.57 -2.28
CA ILE A 215 4.09 16.46 -1.91
C ILE A 215 2.66 16.99 -1.75
N PHE A 216 2.47 18.11 -1.06
CA PHE A 216 1.14 18.73 -0.93
C PHE A 216 0.59 19.18 -2.29
N GLY A 217 1.42 19.76 -3.16
CA GLY A 217 1.02 20.15 -4.50
C GLY A 217 0.67 18.96 -5.41
N ALA A 218 1.43 17.87 -5.33
CA ALA A 218 1.20 16.68 -6.14
C ALA A 218 -0.03 15.87 -5.69
N ASN A 219 -0.33 15.87 -4.39
CA ASN A 219 -1.43 15.11 -3.78
C ASN A 219 -2.62 16.02 -3.37
N ARG A 220 -2.70 17.23 -3.89
CA ARG A 220 -3.77 18.19 -3.53
C ARG A 220 -5.17 17.62 -3.70
N ASN A 221 -5.40 16.83 -4.74
CA ASN A 221 -6.71 16.22 -5.00
C ASN A 221 -7.02 15.13 -3.98
N GLU A 222 -6.05 14.31 -3.60
CA GLU A 222 -6.20 13.27 -2.57
C GLU A 222 -6.46 13.91 -1.19
N VAL A 223 -5.73 14.98 -0.86
CA VAL A 223 -5.95 15.76 0.37
C VAL A 223 -7.31 16.44 0.36
N ALA A 224 -7.75 16.99 -0.78
CA ALA A 224 -9.05 17.62 -0.93
C ALA A 224 -10.20 16.60 -0.78
N VAL A 225 -10.06 15.41 -1.38
CA VAL A 225 -11.05 14.34 -1.24
C VAL A 225 -11.12 13.84 0.21
N LEU A 226 -9.99 13.59 0.86
CA LEU A 226 -9.96 13.14 2.26
C LEU A 226 -10.48 14.22 3.20
N GLY A 227 -10.06 15.48 3.02
CA GLY A 227 -10.54 16.61 3.82
C GLY A 227 -12.03 16.88 3.60
N GLY A 228 -12.47 16.85 2.33
CA GLY A 228 -13.88 17.03 1.97
C GLY A 228 -14.77 15.92 2.54
N SER A 229 -14.35 14.65 2.41
CA SER A 229 -15.11 13.53 2.97
C SER A 229 -15.16 13.56 4.51
N ALA A 230 -14.06 13.94 5.17
CA ALA A 230 -14.03 14.11 6.62
C ALA A 230 -14.96 15.27 7.08
N PHE A 231 -14.95 16.38 6.34
CA PHE A 231 -15.82 17.54 6.60
C PHE A 231 -17.30 17.15 6.43
N ILE A 232 -17.68 16.55 5.30
CA ILE A 232 -19.03 16.06 5.05
C ILE A 232 -19.44 15.05 6.10
N GLY A 233 -18.57 14.09 6.44
CA GLY A 233 -18.83 13.12 7.51
C GLY A 233 -19.08 13.78 8.86
N SER A 234 -18.32 14.82 9.23
CA SER A 234 -18.51 15.56 10.47
C SER A 234 -19.84 16.32 10.55
N LEU A 235 -20.39 16.72 9.40
CA LEU A 235 -21.70 17.36 9.30
C LEU A 235 -22.86 16.35 9.36
N ILE A 236 -22.67 15.18 8.71
CA ILE A 236 -23.75 14.17 8.61
C ILE A 236 -23.86 13.32 9.89
N ILE A 237 -22.74 12.93 10.49
CA ILE A 237 -22.72 12.05 11.68
C ILE A 237 -23.59 12.55 12.83
N PRO A 238 -23.61 13.84 13.19
CA PRO A 238 -24.51 14.36 14.23
C PRO A 238 -25.99 14.38 13.84
N LEU A 239 -26.30 14.40 12.53
CA LEU A 239 -27.68 14.48 12.01
C LEU A 239 -28.31 13.09 11.83
N VAL A 240 -27.47 12.04 11.77
CA VAL A 240 -27.95 10.66 11.61
C VAL A 240 -28.19 10.06 13.00
N ASP A 241 -29.46 9.80 13.31
CA ASP A 241 -29.82 9.05 14.51
C ASP A 241 -29.25 7.63 14.41
N ARG A 242 -28.25 7.35 15.23
CA ARG A 242 -27.53 6.06 15.25
C ARG A 242 -28.44 4.89 15.62
N ALA A 243 -29.51 5.15 16.40
CA ALA A 243 -30.50 4.15 16.80
C ALA A 243 -31.39 3.77 15.59
N ALA A 244 -31.82 4.74 14.81
CA ALA A 244 -32.61 4.52 13.60
C ALA A 244 -31.81 3.78 12.49
N LEU A 245 -30.51 4.06 12.37
CA LEU A 245 -29.64 3.35 11.43
C LEU A 245 -29.36 1.90 11.84
N ALA A 246 -29.17 1.65 13.13
CA ALA A 246 -28.97 0.32 13.67
C ALA A 246 -30.23 -0.55 13.51
N SER A 247 -31.43 -0.01 13.72
CA SER A 247 -32.69 -0.73 13.48
C SER A 247 -32.90 -1.03 11.99
N ALA A 248 -32.63 -0.09 11.09
CA ALA A 248 -32.80 -0.27 9.65
C ALA A 248 -31.78 -1.24 8.99
N LEU A 249 -30.71 -1.59 9.69
CA LEU A 249 -29.71 -2.59 9.23
C LEU A 249 -29.95 -3.99 9.82
N LEU A 250 -30.84 -4.11 10.80
CA LEU A 250 -31.17 -5.38 11.49
C LEU A 250 -32.53 -5.95 11.06
N ASP A 251 -33.35 -5.20 10.34
CA ASP A 251 -34.55 -5.59 9.63
C ASP A 251 -34.23 -5.93 8.14
#